data_d7776ab257d1c9fbf7c7e473e194000b
#
_entry.id   d7776ab257d1c9fbf7c7e473e194000b
#
_cell.length_a   1.000
_cell.length_b   1.000
_cell.length_c   1.000
_cell.angle_alpha   90.00
_cell.angle_beta   90.00
_cell.angle_gamma   90.00
#
_symmetry.space_group_name_H-M   'P 1'
#
loop_
_entity.id
_entity.type
_entity.pdbx_description
1 polymer ?
#
loop_
_entity_poly.entity_id
_entity_poly.type
_entity_poly.pdbx_seq_one_letter_code
_entity_poly.pdbx_strand_id
1 'polypeptide(L)'
;MAGGRRMRSGGAAALCLLLSLTGCGGRTAADSAKGEVQHLLDLRSAALLRHDAEAYGATGASTEYTRLRALPLASWAYRITTLRRTAAGATADADLTYKVAGYDRAPVDTRRSLTLARTASGTWYVSADRPADKSGQQLWDQGTVTAVPGAHSLVLGTGQSAADLRAYARMADEAVPAVSKEWGTDWTRRVVVLVPKSLTGMAGLLGSPAANYRGIAAVTTGEAGGAGQTPADRVVINPDAYAVLGAMGKQVVLTHETAHVATRTHTTAATPLWLSEGYADWIGYLGTDRTPAQAAPELARAVGAGQVPAALPTDKDFGFTSDPTELARAYESGWLACRMIAEQWGAARLAAFYRAVGTRTTRPGAVESALHRVLGLTPDAFTTRWQKYVKAQLG
;
A
#
# COMPACT_ATOMS: atom_id res chain seq x y z
N MET A 1 54.41 -14.53 -69.72
CA MET A 1 55.84 -14.92 -69.50
C MET A 1 55.86 -15.52 -68.11
N ALA A 2 56.06 -16.80 -68.13
CA ALA A 2 57.19 -17.56 -67.75
C ALA A 2 57.47 -17.43 -66.23
N GLY A 3 57.43 -18.40 -65.48
CA GLY A 3 57.81 -19.80 -65.42
C GLY A 3 58.19 -20.02 -63.95
N GLY A 4 57.77 -20.99 -63.26
CA GLY A 4 58.16 -22.35 -63.29
C GLY A 4 59.12 -22.65 -62.15
N ARG A 5 58.71 -23.45 -61.23
CA ARG A 5 59.37 -24.72 -60.91
C ARG A 5 59.15 -25.23 -59.49
N ARG A 6 58.70 -26.40 -59.46
CA ARG A 6 58.54 -27.36 -58.34
C ARG A 6 59.87 -27.51 -57.55
N MET A 7 59.74 -27.81 -56.21
CA MET A 7 60.44 -29.06 -55.73
C MET A 7 59.83 -29.49 -54.35
N ARG A 8 59.82 -30.81 -54.27
CA ARG A 8 59.25 -31.68 -53.23
C ARG A 8 60.19 -31.78 -52.05
N SER A 9 59.65 -32.11 -50.92
CA SER A 9 59.95 -33.22 -49.97
C SER A 9 59.83 -32.66 -48.55
N GLY A 10 59.20 -33.32 -47.70
CA GLY A 10 59.39 -34.52 -47.02
C GLY A 10 58.71 -34.37 -45.63
N GLY A 11 57.97 -35.34 -45.21
CA GLY A 11 57.12 -35.40 -44.06
C GLY A 11 57.81 -35.38 -42.71
N ALA A 12 57.00 -35.01 -41.74
CA ALA A 12 57.02 -35.47 -40.35
C ALA A 12 55.66 -35.33 -39.77
N ALA A 13 54.93 -36.42 -39.56
CA ALA A 13 53.66 -36.44 -38.84
C ALA A 13 53.94 -36.28 -37.34
N ALA A 14 53.65 -35.13 -36.80
CA ALA A 14 53.53 -34.91 -35.35
C ALA A 14 52.10 -35.09 -34.91
N LEU A 15 51.82 -36.21 -34.27
CA LEU A 15 50.57 -36.57 -33.65
C LEU A 15 50.38 -35.69 -32.37
N CYS A 16 49.73 -34.53 -32.49
CA CYS A 16 49.31 -33.77 -31.32
C CYS A 16 48.05 -34.40 -30.72
N LEU A 17 48.23 -35.12 -29.61
CA LEU A 17 47.16 -35.52 -28.72
C LEU A 17 46.51 -34.25 -28.12
N LEU A 18 45.38 -33.84 -28.66
CA LEU A 18 44.48 -32.87 -28.02
C LEU A 18 43.82 -33.59 -26.84
N LEU A 19 44.36 -33.41 -25.65
CA LEU A 19 43.68 -33.63 -24.39
C LEU A 19 42.54 -32.59 -24.31
N SER A 20 41.36 -32.99 -24.68
CA SER A 20 40.12 -32.27 -24.34
C SER A 20 39.95 -32.34 -22.82
N LEU A 21 40.44 -31.32 -22.11
CA LEU A 21 40.05 -31.02 -20.76
C LEU A 21 38.56 -30.62 -20.82
N THR A 22 37.70 -31.62 -20.64
CA THR A 22 36.32 -31.37 -20.20
C THR A 22 36.40 -30.76 -18.82
N GLY A 23 36.48 -29.44 -18.76
CA GLY A 23 36.33 -28.68 -17.54
C GLY A 23 34.90 -28.91 -17.02
N CYS A 24 34.74 -29.87 -16.10
CA CYS A 24 33.64 -29.84 -15.19
C CYS A 24 33.67 -28.47 -14.49
N GLY A 25 32.81 -27.53 -14.87
CA GLY A 25 32.64 -26.26 -14.20
C GLY A 25 32.22 -26.54 -12.76
N GLY A 26 33.19 -26.73 -11.87
CA GLY A 26 32.95 -26.87 -10.44
C GLY A 26 32.27 -25.60 -9.97
N ARG A 27 31.01 -25.73 -9.42
CA ARG A 27 30.36 -24.65 -8.70
C ARG A 27 31.35 -24.09 -7.69
N THR A 28 31.52 -22.76 -7.69
CA THR A 28 32.36 -22.15 -6.66
C THR A 28 31.77 -22.44 -5.28
N ALA A 29 32.60 -22.51 -4.23
CA ALA A 29 32.11 -22.74 -2.86
C ALA A 29 31.11 -21.67 -2.40
N ALA A 30 31.14 -20.49 -3.03
CA ALA A 30 30.16 -19.41 -2.82
C ALA A 30 28.81 -19.74 -3.45
N ASP A 31 28.79 -20.28 -4.67
CA ASP A 31 27.54 -20.68 -5.36
C ASP A 31 26.86 -21.85 -4.66
N SER A 32 27.67 -22.81 -4.13
CA SER A 32 27.15 -23.91 -3.31
C SER A 32 26.46 -23.39 -2.05
N ALA A 33 27.13 -22.49 -1.29
CA ALA A 33 26.55 -21.93 -0.08
C ALA A 33 25.26 -21.10 -0.34
N LYS A 34 25.22 -20.33 -1.44
CA LYS A 34 24.01 -19.60 -1.83
C LYS A 34 22.86 -20.56 -2.16
N GLY A 35 23.15 -21.67 -2.85
CA GLY A 35 22.15 -22.70 -3.15
C GLY A 35 21.63 -23.41 -1.89
N GLU A 36 22.52 -23.76 -0.94
CA GLU A 36 22.14 -24.36 0.34
C GLU A 36 21.23 -23.44 1.16
N VAL A 37 21.56 -22.14 1.24
CA VAL A 37 20.76 -21.15 1.97
C VAL A 37 19.44 -20.88 1.25
N GLN A 38 19.41 -20.83 -0.08
CA GLN A 38 18.16 -20.69 -0.81
C GLN A 38 17.21 -21.88 -0.53
N HIS A 39 17.74 -23.09 -0.56
CA HIS A 39 16.97 -24.29 -0.24
C HIS A 39 16.43 -24.26 1.21
N LEU A 40 17.22 -23.80 2.17
CA LEU A 40 16.78 -23.59 3.55
C LEU A 40 15.58 -22.62 3.62
N LEU A 41 15.62 -21.49 2.88
CA LEU A 41 14.56 -20.51 2.83
C LEU A 41 13.30 -21.05 2.14
N ASP A 42 13.47 -21.91 1.13
CA ASP A 42 12.35 -22.57 0.45
C ASP A 42 11.63 -23.55 1.41
N LEU A 43 12.40 -24.33 2.20
CA LEU A 43 11.85 -25.20 3.24
C LEU A 43 11.11 -24.39 4.32
N ARG A 44 11.71 -23.28 4.77
CA ARG A 44 11.10 -22.37 5.74
C ARG A 44 9.78 -21.78 5.24
N SER A 45 9.76 -21.33 3.99
CA SER A 45 8.57 -20.80 3.33
C SER A 45 7.47 -21.86 3.22
N ALA A 46 7.83 -23.06 2.78
CA ALA A 46 6.90 -24.18 2.66
C ALA A 46 6.33 -24.61 4.02
N ALA A 47 7.13 -24.61 5.09
CA ALA A 47 6.66 -24.91 6.44
C ALA A 47 5.67 -23.86 6.95
N LEU A 48 5.93 -22.57 6.71
CA LEU A 48 5.01 -21.49 7.06
C LEU A 48 3.65 -21.67 6.36
N LEU A 49 3.67 -21.90 5.05
CA LEU A 49 2.43 -22.06 4.25
C LEU A 49 1.63 -23.31 4.62
N ARG A 50 2.29 -24.36 5.12
CA ARG A 50 1.60 -25.56 5.62
C ARG A 50 1.20 -25.47 7.09
N HIS A 51 1.48 -24.36 7.76
CA HIS A 51 1.28 -24.18 9.20
C HIS A 51 2.04 -25.23 10.04
N ASP A 52 3.18 -25.69 9.59
CA ASP A 52 4.05 -26.67 10.22
C ASP A 52 5.08 -25.98 11.11
N ALA A 53 4.77 -25.86 12.39
CA ALA A 53 5.61 -25.18 13.37
C ALA A 53 6.94 -25.89 13.63
N GLU A 54 6.94 -27.25 13.60
CA GLU A 54 8.11 -28.07 13.83
C GLU A 54 9.09 -27.94 12.66
N ALA A 55 8.62 -28.14 11.43
CA ALA A 55 9.43 -27.95 10.23
C ALA A 55 9.95 -26.51 10.10
N TYR A 56 9.16 -25.51 10.47
CA TYR A 56 9.62 -24.11 10.49
C TYR A 56 10.74 -23.92 11.52
N GLY A 57 10.58 -24.45 12.74
CA GLY A 57 11.57 -24.39 13.82
C GLY A 57 12.88 -25.09 13.46
N ALA A 58 12.83 -26.18 12.68
CA ALA A 58 14.04 -26.85 12.17
C ALA A 58 14.88 -25.98 11.21
N THR A 59 14.31 -24.93 10.62
CA THR A 59 15.01 -24.01 9.74
C THR A 59 15.61 -22.78 10.46
N GLY A 60 15.34 -22.59 11.75
CA GLY A 60 15.86 -21.47 12.51
C GLY A 60 14.95 -20.95 13.62
N ALA A 61 15.05 -19.67 13.96
CA ALA A 61 14.30 -19.08 15.07
C ALA A 61 12.78 -19.29 14.92
N SER A 62 12.20 -19.99 15.90
CA SER A 62 10.77 -20.32 15.96
C SER A 62 9.87 -19.14 16.37
N THR A 63 10.45 -18.12 17.02
CA THR A 63 9.71 -16.93 17.45
C THR A 63 9.06 -16.19 16.28
N GLU A 64 9.66 -16.22 15.10
CA GLU A 64 9.09 -15.61 13.89
C GLU A 64 7.84 -16.36 13.41
N TYR A 65 7.80 -17.68 13.54
CA TYR A 65 6.59 -18.44 13.23
C TYR A 65 5.38 -17.95 14.04
N THR A 66 5.56 -17.70 15.33
CA THR A 66 4.50 -17.18 16.20
C THR A 66 3.97 -15.83 15.71
N ARG A 67 4.84 -14.98 15.15
CA ARG A 67 4.47 -13.67 14.60
C ARG A 67 3.68 -13.78 13.30
N LEU A 68 3.96 -14.79 12.49
CA LEU A 68 3.46 -14.95 11.12
C LEU A 68 2.25 -15.90 11.00
N ARG A 69 2.13 -16.90 11.87
CA ARG A 69 1.22 -18.04 11.72
C ARG A 69 -0.26 -17.69 11.54
N ALA A 70 -0.67 -16.49 11.98
CA ALA A 70 -2.06 -16.03 11.85
C ALA A 70 -2.36 -15.35 10.51
N LEU A 71 -1.32 -15.06 9.70
CA LEU A 71 -1.52 -14.43 8.40
C LEU A 71 -2.15 -15.45 7.44
N PRO A 72 -3.25 -15.11 6.77
CA PRO A 72 -3.83 -15.95 5.72
C PRO A 72 -3.02 -15.81 4.42
N LEU A 73 -1.93 -16.56 4.30
CA LEU A 73 -1.00 -16.46 3.18
C LEU A 73 -1.40 -17.39 2.03
N ALA A 74 -1.43 -16.86 0.81
CA ALA A 74 -1.53 -17.65 -0.43
C ALA A 74 -0.16 -18.01 -1.00
N SER A 75 0.86 -17.17 -0.75
CA SER A 75 2.24 -17.44 -1.12
C SER A 75 3.20 -16.72 -0.18
N TRP A 76 4.41 -17.28 -0.06
CA TRP A 76 5.53 -16.72 0.68
C TRP A 76 6.82 -17.30 0.10
N ALA A 77 7.72 -16.47 -0.41
CA ALA A 77 8.93 -16.92 -1.03
C ALA A 77 10.06 -15.91 -0.85
N TYR A 78 11.26 -16.41 -0.55
CA TYR A 78 12.47 -15.61 -0.53
C TYR A 78 13.30 -15.86 -1.79
N ARG A 79 13.95 -14.82 -2.29
CA ARG A 79 14.98 -14.90 -3.33
C ARG A 79 16.23 -14.19 -2.84
N ILE A 80 17.32 -14.95 -2.60
CA ILE A 80 18.60 -14.39 -2.18
C ILE A 80 19.18 -13.53 -3.32
N THR A 81 19.41 -12.26 -3.04
CA THR A 81 20.09 -11.34 -3.95
C THR A 81 21.60 -11.35 -3.68
N THR A 82 21.99 -11.28 -2.42
CA THR A 82 23.41 -11.27 -2.00
C THR A 82 23.64 -12.21 -0.82
N LEU A 83 24.76 -12.92 -0.80
CA LEU A 83 25.22 -13.70 0.35
C LEU A 83 26.66 -13.30 0.68
N ARG A 84 26.92 -12.91 1.93
CA ARG A 84 28.24 -12.54 2.44
C ARG A 84 28.60 -13.43 3.61
N ARG A 85 29.70 -14.17 3.51
CA ARG A 85 30.25 -15.00 4.61
C ARG A 85 30.82 -14.09 5.71
N THR A 86 30.66 -14.50 6.94
CA THR A 86 31.25 -13.89 8.15
C THR A 86 31.99 -14.96 8.94
N ALA A 87 32.75 -14.56 9.95
CA ALA A 87 33.43 -15.51 10.82
C ALA A 87 32.49 -16.46 11.58
N ALA A 88 31.26 -15.99 11.89
CA ALA A 88 30.28 -16.73 12.66
C ALA A 88 29.18 -17.37 11.78
N GLY A 89 29.20 -17.19 10.45
CA GLY A 89 28.14 -17.70 9.58
C GLY A 89 28.04 -16.94 8.26
N ALA A 90 26.89 -16.29 8.01
CA ALA A 90 26.70 -15.44 6.83
C ALA A 90 25.59 -14.39 7.08
N THR A 91 25.62 -13.33 6.29
CA THR A 91 24.48 -12.42 6.11
C THR A 91 23.97 -12.53 4.68
N ALA A 92 22.67 -12.40 4.48
CA ALA A 92 22.08 -12.39 3.15
C ALA A 92 21.09 -11.25 3.00
N ASP A 93 21.13 -10.59 1.84
CA ASP A 93 20.03 -9.74 1.40
C ASP A 93 19.11 -10.61 0.54
N ALA A 94 17.81 -10.50 0.76
CA ALA A 94 16.81 -11.27 0.04
C ALA A 94 15.60 -10.41 -0.30
N ASP A 95 15.00 -10.65 -1.45
CA ASP A 95 13.66 -10.20 -1.78
C ASP A 95 12.68 -11.24 -1.21
N LEU A 96 11.72 -10.77 -0.42
CA LEU A 96 10.58 -11.55 0.05
C LEU A 96 9.36 -11.13 -0.75
N THR A 97 8.69 -12.09 -1.37
CA THR A 97 7.41 -11.90 -2.04
C THR A 97 6.34 -12.70 -1.31
N TYR A 98 5.18 -12.07 -1.05
CA TYR A 98 4.08 -12.75 -0.39
C TYR A 98 2.71 -12.27 -0.91
N LYS A 99 1.68 -13.07 -0.70
CA LYS A 99 0.28 -12.71 -1.00
C LYS A 99 -0.62 -13.06 0.17
N VAL A 100 -1.50 -12.13 0.51
CA VAL A 100 -2.62 -12.39 1.42
C VAL A 100 -3.75 -13.03 0.63
N ALA A 101 -4.16 -14.23 1.06
CA ALA A 101 -5.17 -15.04 0.39
C ALA A 101 -6.52 -14.32 0.30
N GLY A 102 -7.11 -14.27 -0.89
CA GLY A 102 -8.41 -13.66 -1.14
C GLY A 102 -8.41 -12.13 -1.20
N TYR A 103 -7.26 -11.46 -0.99
CA TYR A 103 -7.13 -10.01 -1.05
C TYR A 103 -6.13 -9.54 -2.10
N ASP A 104 -4.90 -10.05 -2.09
CA ASP A 104 -3.86 -9.62 -3.02
C ASP A 104 -4.04 -10.23 -4.41
N ARG A 105 -4.10 -9.41 -5.46
CA ARG A 105 -4.09 -9.85 -6.85
C ARG A 105 -2.68 -10.14 -7.35
N ALA A 106 -1.71 -9.32 -6.94
CA ALA A 106 -0.28 -9.51 -7.16
C ALA A 106 0.46 -9.69 -5.84
N PRO A 107 1.68 -10.27 -5.84
CA PRO A 107 2.52 -10.34 -4.66
C PRO A 107 2.88 -8.96 -4.13
N VAL A 108 3.05 -8.85 -2.82
CA VAL A 108 3.75 -7.76 -2.16
C VAL A 108 5.23 -8.09 -2.13
N ASP A 109 6.07 -7.15 -2.54
CA ASP A 109 7.52 -7.29 -2.51
C ASP A 109 8.12 -6.47 -1.36
N THR A 110 9.05 -7.07 -0.62
CA THR A 110 9.80 -6.39 0.43
C THR A 110 11.22 -6.93 0.53
N ARG A 111 12.17 -6.07 0.91
CA ARG A 111 13.56 -6.48 1.07
C ARG A 111 13.83 -6.88 2.51
N ARG A 112 14.55 -8.01 2.67
CA ARG A 112 14.91 -8.55 3.98
C ARG A 112 16.42 -8.64 4.11
N SER A 113 16.92 -8.47 5.34
CA SER A 113 18.29 -8.75 5.75
C SER A 113 18.26 -9.94 6.70
N LEU A 114 18.90 -11.02 6.28
CA LEU A 114 18.95 -12.29 7.00
C LEU A 114 20.29 -12.48 7.68
N THR A 115 20.29 -12.94 8.93
CA THR A 115 21.49 -13.47 9.59
C THR A 115 21.38 -14.99 9.63
N LEU A 116 22.44 -15.64 9.19
CA LEU A 116 22.53 -17.09 9.05
C LEU A 116 23.67 -17.62 9.91
N ALA A 117 23.46 -18.73 10.58
CA ALA A 117 24.48 -19.42 11.32
C ALA A 117 24.50 -20.91 10.98
N ARG A 118 25.51 -21.64 11.45
CA ARG A 118 25.60 -23.09 11.30
C ARG A 118 25.46 -23.79 12.64
N THR A 119 24.78 -24.93 12.63
CA THR A 119 24.77 -25.86 13.77
C THR A 119 26.15 -26.49 13.94
N ALA A 120 26.36 -27.20 15.04
CA ALA A 120 27.59 -27.98 15.24
C ALA A 120 27.80 -29.06 14.14
N SER A 121 26.72 -29.56 13.54
CA SER A 121 26.77 -30.48 12.38
C SER A 121 27.04 -29.77 11.05
N GLY A 122 27.17 -28.44 11.03
CA GLY A 122 27.46 -27.67 9.81
C GLY A 122 26.20 -27.24 9.01
N THR A 123 25.00 -27.56 9.44
CA THR A 123 23.72 -27.22 8.77
C THR A 123 23.39 -25.74 8.96
N TRP A 124 22.99 -25.05 7.89
CA TRP A 124 22.55 -23.67 7.96
C TRP A 124 21.22 -23.52 8.68
N TYR A 125 21.04 -22.44 9.42
CA TYR A 125 19.75 -21.99 9.98
C TYR A 125 19.65 -20.47 9.97
N VAL A 126 18.42 -19.95 9.93
CA VAL A 126 18.11 -18.52 10.03
C VAL A 126 18.09 -18.12 11.49
N SER A 127 19.05 -17.28 11.92
CA SER A 127 19.10 -16.75 13.27
C SER A 127 18.34 -15.42 13.44
N ALA A 128 18.22 -14.63 12.35
CA ALA A 128 17.38 -13.43 12.32
C ALA A 128 16.90 -13.12 10.91
N ASP A 129 15.70 -12.56 10.83
CA ASP A 129 15.08 -11.99 9.64
C ASP A 129 14.53 -10.60 9.98
N ARG A 130 15.01 -9.57 9.30
CA ARG A 130 14.67 -8.18 9.58
C ARG A 130 14.40 -7.41 8.28
N PRO A 131 13.66 -6.29 8.31
CA PRO A 131 13.62 -5.38 7.18
C PRO A 131 15.04 -4.97 6.77
N ALA A 132 15.34 -4.92 5.48
CA ALA A 132 16.58 -4.35 5.00
C ALA A 132 16.63 -2.85 5.23
N ASP A 133 17.82 -2.26 5.23
CA ASP A 133 17.98 -0.81 5.36
C ASP A 133 17.13 -0.07 4.33
N LYS A 134 16.43 0.98 4.78
CA LYS A 134 15.51 1.79 3.96
C LYS A 134 14.29 1.05 3.39
N SER A 135 14.02 -0.18 3.85
CA SER A 135 12.77 -0.88 3.56
C SER A 135 11.74 -0.60 4.66
N GLY A 136 10.47 -0.43 4.27
CA GLY A 136 9.39 -0.33 5.25
C GLY A 136 9.27 -1.61 6.09
N GLN A 137 8.87 -1.44 7.34
CA GLN A 137 8.52 -2.57 8.20
C GLN A 137 7.26 -3.25 7.69
N GLN A 138 7.14 -4.53 8.00
CA GLN A 138 5.90 -5.27 7.89
C GLN A 138 5.25 -5.39 9.29
N LEU A 139 3.95 -5.65 9.33
CA LEU A 139 3.25 -5.70 10.62
C LEU A 139 3.85 -6.74 11.59
N TRP A 140 4.31 -7.88 11.08
CA TRP A 140 4.97 -8.93 11.88
C TRP A 140 6.37 -8.56 12.41
N ASP A 141 7.02 -7.53 11.86
CA ASP A 141 8.28 -7.01 12.40
C ASP A 141 8.04 -6.33 13.76
N GLN A 142 6.81 -5.85 13.98
CA GLN A 142 6.42 -5.13 15.20
C GLN A 142 5.91 -6.05 16.32
N GLY A 143 5.58 -7.30 16.02
CA GLY A 143 5.09 -8.26 17.00
C GLY A 143 4.28 -9.41 16.42
N THR A 144 3.62 -10.15 17.30
CA THR A 144 2.70 -11.22 16.90
C THR A 144 1.48 -10.63 16.25
N VAL A 145 1.18 -11.06 15.02
CA VAL A 145 -0.01 -10.63 14.28
C VAL A 145 -1.22 -11.42 14.75
N THR A 146 -2.30 -10.72 15.02
CA THR A 146 -3.63 -11.28 15.17
C THR A 146 -4.43 -10.93 13.93
N ALA A 147 -5.06 -11.94 13.31
CA ALA A 147 -5.90 -11.76 12.13
C ALA A 147 -7.37 -11.96 12.50
N VAL A 148 -8.21 -11.02 12.08
CA VAL A 148 -9.67 -11.09 12.26
C VAL A 148 -10.32 -10.92 10.89
N PRO A 149 -10.88 -11.98 10.29
CA PRO A 149 -11.65 -11.89 9.07
C PRO A 149 -13.03 -11.29 9.36
N GLY A 150 -13.50 -10.38 8.53
CA GLY A 150 -14.86 -9.91 8.42
C GLY A 150 -15.54 -10.45 7.15
N ALA A 151 -16.78 -10.02 6.90
CA ALA A 151 -17.52 -10.38 5.69
C ALA A 151 -16.87 -9.77 4.43
N HIS A 152 -16.36 -8.55 4.54
CA HIS A 152 -15.74 -7.78 3.47
C HIS A 152 -14.34 -7.30 3.83
N SER A 153 -13.80 -7.67 4.98
CA SER A 153 -12.57 -7.13 5.51
C SER A 153 -11.64 -8.21 6.06
N LEU A 154 -10.36 -7.87 6.10
CA LEU A 154 -9.36 -8.57 6.90
C LEU A 154 -8.66 -7.53 7.78
N VAL A 155 -8.80 -7.68 9.08
CA VAL A 155 -8.10 -6.82 10.04
C VAL A 155 -6.90 -7.58 10.61
N LEU A 156 -5.72 -7.00 10.43
CA LEU A 156 -4.46 -7.52 10.96
C LEU A 156 -3.94 -6.53 12.01
N GLY A 157 -3.71 -6.99 13.22
CA GLY A 157 -3.24 -6.12 14.30
C GLY A 157 -2.07 -6.69 15.08
N THR A 158 -1.28 -5.81 15.69
CA THR A 158 -0.23 -6.15 16.65
C THR A 158 -0.42 -5.35 17.94
N GLY A 159 -0.45 -6.04 19.09
CA GLY A 159 -0.62 -5.40 20.39
C GLY A 159 -2.05 -4.94 20.71
N GLN A 160 -3.02 -5.24 19.84
CA GLN A 160 -4.45 -4.99 20.04
C GLN A 160 -5.14 -6.26 20.55
N SER A 161 -6.23 -6.08 21.29
CA SER A 161 -7.09 -7.23 21.66
C SER A 161 -7.88 -7.73 20.45
N ALA A 162 -8.24 -9.01 20.45
CA ALA A 162 -9.11 -9.55 19.40
C ALA A 162 -10.50 -8.88 19.40
N ALA A 163 -10.95 -8.34 20.53
CA ALA A 163 -12.21 -7.61 20.63
C ALA A 163 -12.13 -6.27 19.90
N ASP A 164 -11.04 -5.54 20.06
CA ASP A 164 -10.80 -4.27 19.35
C ASP A 164 -10.69 -4.51 17.85
N LEU A 165 -9.94 -5.55 17.43
CA LEU A 165 -9.81 -5.87 16.00
C LEU A 165 -11.15 -6.28 15.38
N ARG A 166 -12.03 -6.97 16.13
CA ARG A 166 -13.41 -7.24 15.67
C ARG A 166 -14.23 -5.97 15.51
N ALA A 167 -13.99 -4.93 16.32
CA ALA A 167 -14.68 -3.65 16.13
C ALA A 167 -14.27 -2.98 14.80
N TYR A 168 -12.99 -2.99 14.46
CA TYR A 168 -12.54 -2.52 13.13
C TYR A 168 -13.15 -3.35 11.99
N ALA A 169 -13.22 -4.68 12.14
CA ALA A 169 -13.81 -5.54 11.12
C ALA A 169 -15.28 -5.20 10.88
N ARG A 170 -16.08 -5.00 11.93
CA ARG A 170 -17.49 -4.57 11.79
C ARG A 170 -17.60 -3.24 11.05
N MET A 171 -16.82 -2.23 11.43
CA MET A 171 -16.86 -0.92 10.78
C MET A 171 -16.42 -1.00 9.31
N ALA A 172 -15.44 -1.82 8.98
CA ALA A 172 -15.01 -2.03 7.59
C ALA A 172 -16.09 -2.77 6.77
N ASP A 173 -16.78 -3.74 7.40
CA ASP A 173 -17.87 -4.48 6.78
C ASP A 173 -19.12 -3.61 6.55
N GLU A 174 -19.30 -2.53 7.34
CA GLU A 174 -20.32 -1.49 7.11
C GLU A 174 -19.87 -0.49 6.02
N ALA A 175 -18.58 -0.16 5.97
CA ALA A 175 -18.02 0.79 5.00
C ALA A 175 -18.09 0.26 3.55
N VAL A 176 -17.78 -1.01 3.32
CA VAL A 176 -17.72 -1.60 1.98
C VAL A 176 -19.06 -1.51 1.22
N PRO A 177 -20.22 -1.92 1.77
CA PRO A 177 -21.51 -1.73 1.09
C PRO A 177 -21.88 -0.26 0.96
N ALA A 178 -21.59 0.61 1.95
CA ALA A 178 -21.85 2.03 1.87
C ALA A 178 -21.10 2.67 0.68
N VAL A 179 -19.83 2.40 0.54
CA VAL A 179 -19.01 2.86 -0.60
C VAL A 179 -19.50 2.26 -1.91
N SER A 180 -19.83 0.96 -1.94
CA SER A 180 -20.30 0.28 -3.15
C SER A 180 -21.63 0.84 -3.66
N LYS A 181 -22.49 1.33 -2.77
CA LYS A 181 -23.76 1.96 -3.13
C LYS A 181 -23.54 3.23 -3.94
N GLU A 182 -22.57 4.05 -3.58
CA GLU A 182 -22.32 5.35 -4.21
C GLU A 182 -21.33 5.27 -5.36
N TRP A 183 -20.24 4.48 -5.22
CA TRP A 183 -19.24 4.32 -6.26
C TRP A 183 -19.62 3.30 -7.32
N GLY A 184 -20.40 2.29 -6.97
CA GLY A 184 -20.68 1.11 -7.79
C GLY A 184 -19.84 -0.10 -7.37
N THR A 185 -19.98 -1.20 -8.12
CA THR A 185 -19.42 -2.51 -7.75
C THR A 185 -18.17 -2.90 -8.53
N ASP A 186 -17.64 -2.01 -9.37
CA ASP A 186 -16.44 -2.23 -10.20
C ASP A 186 -15.16 -1.99 -9.38
N TRP A 187 -15.01 -2.77 -8.31
CA TRP A 187 -13.83 -2.83 -7.45
C TRP A 187 -13.84 -4.13 -6.63
N THR A 188 -12.79 -4.39 -5.83
CA THR A 188 -12.68 -5.66 -5.10
C THR A 188 -13.76 -5.89 -4.07
N ARG A 189 -14.37 -4.84 -3.55
CA ARG A 189 -15.35 -4.84 -2.43
C ARG A 189 -14.82 -5.59 -1.20
N ARG A 190 -13.52 -5.46 -0.98
CA ARG A 190 -12.78 -6.02 0.17
C ARG A 190 -11.69 -5.06 0.56
N VAL A 191 -11.44 -4.94 1.86
CA VAL A 191 -10.41 -4.08 2.42
C VAL A 191 -9.52 -4.84 3.39
N VAL A 192 -8.24 -4.48 3.42
CA VAL A 192 -7.27 -4.96 4.41
C VAL A 192 -6.92 -3.79 5.32
N VAL A 193 -7.20 -3.97 6.62
CA VAL A 193 -6.93 -2.96 7.65
C VAL A 193 -5.77 -3.42 8.51
N LEU A 194 -4.73 -2.60 8.62
CA LEU A 194 -3.57 -2.82 9.46
C LEU A 194 -3.67 -1.94 10.71
N VAL A 195 -3.62 -2.57 11.89
CA VAL A 195 -3.67 -1.88 13.18
C VAL A 195 -2.35 -2.10 13.91
N PRO A 196 -1.36 -1.23 13.72
CA PRO A 196 -0.09 -1.31 14.44
C PRO A 196 -0.29 -0.93 15.92
N LYS A 197 0.71 -1.20 16.75
CA LYS A 197 0.64 -0.95 18.20
C LYS A 197 0.57 0.55 18.54
N SER A 198 1.13 1.43 17.71
CA SER A 198 1.32 2.85 17.99
C SER A 198 1.50 3.67 16.72
N LEU A 199 1.50 5.00 16.84
CA LEU A 199 1.89 5.92 15.78
C LEU A 199 3.30 5.61 15.21
N THR A 200 4.27 5.24 16.05
CA THR A 200 5.59 4.82 15.59
C THR A 200 5.51 3.54 14.74
N GLY A 201 4.63 2.61 15.11
CA GLY A 201 4.35 1.43 14.30
C GLY A 201 3.74 1.77 12.95
N MET A 202 2.75 2.67 12.88
CA MET A 202 2.20 3.18 11.63
C MET A 202 3.29 3.79 10.74
N ALA A 203 4.11 4.67 11.30
CA ALA A 203 5.22 5.30 10.60
C ALA A 203 6.22 4.27 10.02
N GLY A 204 6.51 3.21 10.77
CA GLY A 204 7.35 2.11 10.33
C GLY A 204 6.77 1.35 9.13
N LEU A 205 5.44 1.11 9.12
CA LEU A 205 4.74 0.49 7.99
C LEU A 205 4.75 1.38 6.74
N LEU A 206 4.61 2.70 6.93
CA LEU A 206 4.53 3.69 5.84
C LEU A 206 5.92 4.19 5.38
N GLY A 207 6.99 3.82 6.08
CA GLY A 207 8.36 4.21 5.72
C GLY A 207 8.63 5.72 5.82
N SER A 208 7.90 6.44 6.67
CA SER A 208 7.99 7.90 6.83
C SER A 208 8.03 8.31 8.31
N PRO A 209 8.55 9.49 8.65
CA PRO A 209 8.63 9.94 10.04
C PRO A 209 7.25 10.01 10.73
N ALA A 210 7.17 9.59 12.00
CA ALA A 210 5.94 9.60 12.79
C ALA A 210 5.31 11.00 12.93
N ALA A 211 6.12 12.05 12.87
CA ALA A 211 5.63 13.43 12.94
C ALA A 211 4.64 13.77 11.82
N ASN A 212 4.79 13.15 10.65
CA ASN A 212 3.92 13.37 9.49
C ASN A 212 2.50 12.83 9.69
N TYR A 213 2.31 11.91 10.64
CA TYR A 213 1.02 11.23 10.86
C TYR A 213 0.36 11.54 12.19
N ARG A 214 0.90 12.50 12.97
CA ARG A 214 0.48 12.74 14.37
C ARG A 214 -1.02 13.03 14.53
N GLY A 215 -1.60 13.79 13.62
CA GLY A 215 -3.03 14.14 13.64
C GLY A 215 -3.90 13.31 12.68
N ILE A 216 -3.30 12.38 11.94
CA ILE A 216 -3.97 11.59 10.91
C ILE A 216 -4.45 10.28 11.52
N ALA A 217 -5.74 9.98 11.41
CA ALA A 217 -6.35 8.81 12.03
C ALA A 217 -6.12 7.50 11.26
N ALA A 218 -6.05 7.57 9.93
CA ALA A 218 -5.74 6.45 9.05
C ALA A 218 -5.14 6.95 7.74
N VAL A 219 -4.53 6.04 6.98
CA VAL A 219 -3.99 6.29 5.63
C VAL A 219 -4.19 5.05 4.77
N THR A 220 -4.70 5.22 3.57
CA THR A 220 -4.76 4.15 2.56
C THR A 220 -3.50 4.14 1.70
N THR A 221 -2.77 3.02 1.70
CA THR A 221 -1.60 2.81 0.83
C THR A 221 -2.03 2.18 -0.48
N GLY A 222 -1.27 2.44 -1.54
CA GLY A 222 -1.44 1.85 -2.86
C GLY A 222 -0.96 2.78 -3.96
N GLU A 223 -0.78 2.25 -5.15
CA GLU A 223 -0.35 3.04 -6.31
C GLU A 223 -1.57 3.61 -7.04
N ALA A 224 -1.65 4.94 -7.14
CA ALA A 224 -2.69 5.61 -7.91
C ALA A 224 -2.57 5.27 -9.41
N GLY A 225 -3.69 4.99 -10.05
CA GLY A 225 -3.72 4.71 -11.49
C GLY A 225 -3.16 3.35 -11.90
N GLY A 226 -2.91 2.45 -10.98
CA GLY A 226 -2.44 1.10 -11.25
C GLY A 226 -3.50 0.28 -12.01
N ALA A 227 -3.40 0.25 -13.35
CA ALA A 227 -4.25 -0.57 -14.21
C ALA A 227 -3.84 -2.05 -14.24
N GLY A 228 -2.82 -2.43 -13.48
CA GLY A 228 -2.24 -3.78 -13.48
C GLY A 228 -2.70 -4.65 -12.31
N GLN A 229 -2.11 -5.83 -12.23
CA GLN A 229 -2.24 -6.69 -11.05
C GLN A 229 -1.35 -6.10 -9.94
N THR A 230 -1.94 -5.32 -9.05
CA THR A 230 -1.27 -4.75 -7.87
C THR A 230 -1.67 -5.54 -6.60
N PRO A 231 -0.85 -5.50 -5.54
CA PRO A 231 -1.30 -5.89 -4.21
C PRO A 231 -2.55 -5.11 -3.81
N ALA A 232 -3.35 -5.67 -2.91
CA ALA A 232 -4.47 -4.92 -2.34
C ALA A 232 -3.95 -3.68 -1.57
N ASP A 233 -4.69 -2.58 -1.64
CA ASP A 233 -4.43 -1.43 -0.78
C ASP A 233 -4.54 -1.83 0.70
N ARG A 234 -3.78 -1.16 1.56
CA ARG A 234 -3.80 -1.32 3.01
C ARG A 234 -4.31 -0.05 3.66
N VAL A 235 -5.37 -0.14 4.43
CA VAL A 235 -5.79 0.94 5.34
C VAL A 235 -4.97 0.79 6.62
N VAL A 236 -4.06 1.72 6.88
CA VAL A 236 -3.19 1.70 8.06
C VAL A 236 -3.73 2.68 9.10
N ILE A 237 -4.10 2.16 10.26
CA ILE A 237 -4.68 2.93 11.36
C ILE A 237 -3.57 3.56 12.20
N ASN A 238 -3.75 4.82 12.59
CA ASN A 238 -3.03 5.44 13.70
C ASN A 238 -3.84 5.21 14.99
N PRO A 239 -3.45 4.27 15.86
CA PRO A 239 -4.26 3.95 17.03
C PRO A 239 -4.39 5.12 17.98
N ASP A 240 -3.41 6.01 18.07
CA ASP A 240 -3.41 7.16 19.00
C ASP A 240 -4.46 8.20 18.57
N ALA A 241 -4.47 8.58 17.29
CA ALA A 241 -5.43 9.53 16.75
C ALA A 241 -6.84 8.91 16.59
N TYR A 242 -6.91 7.62 16.26
CA TYR A 242 -8.19 6.93 16.11
C TYR A 242 -8.89 6.71 17.46
N ALA A 243 -8.14 6.51 18.55
CA ALA A 243 -8.68 6.27 19.89
C ALA A 243 -9.50 7.46 20.42
N VAL A 244 -9.12 8.70 20.08
CA VAL A 244 -9.83 9.90 20.54
C VAL A 244 -11.10 10.23 19.76
N LEU A 245 -11.34 9.52 18.65
CA LEU A 245 -12.58 9.69 17.88
C LEU A 245 -13.76 8.99 18.57
N GLY A 246 -14.93 9.63 18.53
CA GLY A 246 -16.19 8.99 18.88
C GLY A 246 -16.59 7.91 17.85
N ALA A 247 -17.60 7.10 18.17
CA ALA A 247 -18.03 5.98 17.30
C ALA A 247 -18.32 6.43 15.86
N MET A 248 -19.04 7.55 15.69
CA MET A 248 -19.33 8.12 14.37
C MET A 248 -18.05 8.53 13.65
N GLY A 249 -17.12 9.25 14.29
CA GLY A 249 -15.87 9.68 13.66
C GLY A 249 -15.00 8.49 13.21
N LYS A 250 -14.99 7.41 13.99
CA LYS A 250 -14.32 6.16 13.64
C LYS A 250 -14.91 5.53 12.37
N GLN A 251 -16.24 5.51 12.26
CA GLN A 251 -16.90 4.97 11.07
C GLN A 251 -16.68 5.87 9.86
N VAL A 252 -16.75 7.21 10.02
CA VAL A 252 -16.46 8.18 8.95
C VAL A 252 -15.07 7.95 8.38
N VAL A 253 -14.02 7.89 9.24
CA VAL A 253 -12.64 7.65 8.80
C VAL A 253 -12.52 6.33 8.05
N LEU A 254 -13.07 5.24 8.57
CA LEU A 254 -12.91 3.94 7.90
C LEU A 254 -13.68 3.86 6.59
N THR A 255 -14.82 4.56 6.48
CA THR A 255 -15.57 4.69 5.22
C THR A 255 -14.82 5.55 4.22
N HIS A 256 -14.21 6.66 4.66
CA HIS A 256 -13.32 7.50 3.86
C HIS A 256 -12.17 6.69 3.25
N GLU A 257 -11.43 5.96 4.08
CA GLU A 257 -10.32 5.13 3.61
C GLU A 257 -10.78 4.02 2.65
N THR A 258 -11.95 3.43 2.91
CA THR A 258 -12.56 2.45 2.01
C THR A 258 -12.93 3.06 0.65
N ALA A 259 -13.33 4.34 0.62
CA ALA A 259 -13.58 5.05 -0.64
C ALA A 259 -12.30 5.21 -1.47
N HIS A 260 -11.15 5.47 -0.84
CA HIS A 260 -9.87 5.47 -1.55
C HIS A 260 -9.52 4.11 -2.16
N VAL A 261 -9.78 3.01 -1.44
CA VAL A 261 -9.61 1.65 -2.00
C VAL A 261 -10.51 1.45 -3.22
N ALA A 262 -11.77 1.87 -3.15
CA ALA A 262 -12.74 1.69 -4.22
C ALA A 262 -12.41 2.53 -5.47
N THR A 263 -11.96 3.77 -5.27
CA THR A 263 -11.66 4.71 -6.36
C THR A 263 -10.29 4.52 -6.99
N ARG A 264 -9.42 3.68 -6.41
CA ARG A 264 -8.00 3.53 -6.74
C ARG A 264 -7.71 3.44 -8.23
N THR A 265 -8.40 2.57 -8.95
CA THR A 265 -8.19 2.36 -10.38
C THR A 265 -8.61 3.54 -11.26
N HIS A 266 -9.37 4.47 -10.70
CA HIS A 266 -9.82 5.70 -11.35
C HIS A 266 -9.15 6.97 -10.81
N THR A 267 -8.26 6.83 -9.82
CA THR A 267 -7.46 7.92 -9.26
C THR A 267 -6.11 7.96 -9.98
N THR A 268 -5.81 9.07 -10.64
CA THR A 268 -4.55 9.26 -11.39
C THR A 268 -3.89 10.57 -10.99
N ALA A 269 -2.71 10.86 -11.52
CA ALA A 269 -2.06 12.16 -11.34
C ALA A 269 -2.90 13.36 -11.85
N ALA A 270 -3.93 13.08 -12.66
CA ALA A 270 -4.90 14.10 -13.10
C ALA A 270 -5.96 14.41 -12.05
N THR A 271 -6.21 13.52 -11.07
CA THR A 271 -7.23 13.70 -10.04
C THR A 271 -6.73 14.66 -8.97
N PRO A 272 -7.32 15.86 -8.79
CA PRO A 272 -6.90 16.77 -7.74
C PRO A 272 -7.27 16.24 -6.34
N LEU A 273 -6.46 16.59 -5.33
CA LEU A 273 -6.73 16.14 -3.96
C LEU A 273 -8.09 16.63 -3.45
N TRP A 274 -8.53 17.85 -3.79
CA TRP A 274 -9.87 18.30 -3.40
C TRP A 274 -11.01 17.38 -3.89
N LEU A 275 -10.81 16.69 -5.03
CA LEU A 275 -11.80 15.75 -5.56
C LEU A 275 -11.63 14.37 -4.92
N SER A 276 -10.39 13.91 -4.75
CA SER A 276 -10.09 12.61 -4.13
C SER A 276 -10.54 12.57 -2.68
N GLU A 277 -10.06 13.53 -1.89
CA GLU A 277 -10.39 13.65 -0.46
C GLU A 277 -11.85 14.06 -0.25
N GLY A 278 -12.31 15.04 -1.04
CA GLY A 278 -13.70 15.49 -0.94
C GLY A 278 -14.74 14.41 -1.29
N TYR A 279 -14.42 13.50 -2.22
CA TYR A 279 -15.27 12.36 -2.54
C TYR A 279 -15.30 11.33 -1.41
N ALA A 280 -14.14 11.04 -0.84
CA ALA A 280 -14.01 10.12 0.29
C ALA A 280 -14.72 10.65 1.53
N ASP A 281 -14.56 11.93 1.85
CA ASP A 281 -15.29 12.61 2.92
C ASP A 281 -16.80 12.65 2.64
N TRP A 282 -17.20 12.93 1.39
CA TRP A 282 -18.62 12.93 1.05
C TRP A 282 -19.28 11.59 1.37
N ILE A 283 -18.67 10.46 0.98
CA ILE A 283 -19.22 9.14 1.32
C ILE A 283 -19.13 8.90 2.83
N GLY A 284 -18.02 9.28 3.47
CA GLY A 284 -17.79 9.10 4.90
C GLY A 284 -18.87 9.76 5.76
N TYR A 285 -19.32 10.93 5.37
CA TYR A 285 -20.36 11.69 6.09
C TYR A 285 -21.78 11.35 5.67
N LEU A 286 -22.01 10.53 4.64
CA LEU A 286 -23.37 10.12 4.24
C LEU A 286 -24.09 9.38 5.36
N GLY A 287 -25.33 9.79 5.63
CA GLY A 287 -26.15 9.17 6.67
C GLY A 287 -25.76 9.54 8.10
N THR A 288 -24.83 10.47 8.30
CA THR A 288 -24.58 11.06 9.61
C THR A 288 -25.57 12.20 9.90
N ASP A 289 -25.87 12.43 11.17
CA ASP A 289 -26.74 13.54 11.61
C ASP A 289 -26.02 14.89 11.68
N ARG A 290 -24.82 15.00 11.07
CA ARG A 290 -24.03 16.22 11.10
C ARG A 290 -24.58 17.26 10.12
N THR A 291 -24.83 18.48 10.63
CA THR A 291 -25.06 19.64 9.77
C THR A 291 -23.78 20.02 9.03
N PRO A 292 -23.84 20.74 7.90
CA PRO A 292 -22.65 21.21 7.21
C PRO A 292 -21.67 21.97 8.10
N ALA A 293 -22.15 22.85 8.96
CA ALA A 293 -21.30 23.59 9.90
C ALA A 293 -20.64 22.70 10.97
N GLN A 294 -21.26 21.56 11.33
CA GLN A 294 -20.67 20.60 12.25
C GLN A 294 -19.65 19.67 11.57
N ALA A 295 -19.79 19.42 10.28
CA ALA A 295 -18.86 18.61 9.50
C ALA A 295 -17.71 19.44 8.91
N ALA A 296 -17.91 20.77 8.74
CA ALA A 296 -16.91 21.72 8.23
C ALA A 296 -16.73 22.91 9.21
N PRO A 297 -16.26 22.68 10.45
CA PRO A 297 -16.23 23.71 11.48
C PRO A 297 -15.21 24.83 11.21
N GLU A 298 -14.05 24.51 10.60
CA GLU A 298 -13.01 25.50 10.33
C GLU A 298 -13.41 26.43 9.17
N LEU A 299 -14.03 25.86 8.14
CA LEU A 299 -14.56 26.64 7.03
C LEU A 299 -15.80 27.45 7.44
N ALA A 300 -16.68 26.89 8.29
CA ALA A 300 -17.83 27.61 8.85
C ALA A 300 -17.39 28.84 9.65
N ARG A 301 -16.35 28.70 10.46
CA ARG A 301 -15.76 29.83 11.21
C ARG A 301 -15.23 30.92 10.28
N ALA A 302 -14.53 30.52 9.21
CA ALA A 302 -14.00 31.46 8.22
C ALA A 302 -15.13 32.19 7.47
N VAL A 303 -16.15 31.47 7.02
CA VAL A 303 -17.33 32.02 6.31
C VAL A 303 -18.10 32.97 7.21
N GLY A 304 -18.33 32.60 8.48
CA GLY A 304 -18.95 33.47 9.48
C GLY A 304 -18.17 34.78 9.73
N ALA A 305 -16.85 34.76 9.54
CA ALA A 305 -15.99 35.95 9.56
C ALA A 305 -15.92 36.70 8.22
N GLY A 306 -16.76 36.34 7.23
CA GLY A 306 -16.78 36.95 5.89
C GLY A 306 -15.70 36.45 4.93
N GLN A 307 -14.93 35.41 5.32
CA GLN A 307 -13.82 34.86 4.54
C GLN A 307 -14.28 33.65 3.73
N VAL A 308 -14.95 33.89 2.61
CA VAL A 308 -15.29 32.82 1.66
C VAL A 308 -14.10 32.54 0.75
N PRO A 309 -13.67 31.27 0.58
CA PRO A 309 -12.56 30.95 -0.29
C PRO A 309 -12.79 31.43 -1.73
N ALA A 310 -11.78 32.05 -2.34
CA ALA A 310 -11.86 32.55 -3.72
C ALA A 310 -11.83 31.43 -4.77
N ALA A 311 -11.20 30.29 -4.46
CA ALA A 311 -11.05 29.14 -5.33
C ALA A 311 -11.06 27.83 -4.53
N LEU A 312 -11.22 26.71 -5.23
CA LEU A 312 -11.01 25.38 -4.66
C LEU A 312 -9.56 25.20 -4.21
N PRO A 313 -9.32 24.38 -3.17
CA PRO A 313 -7.97 24.14 -2.69
C PRO A 313 -7.11 23.45 -3.75
N THR A 314 -5.83 23.76 -3.73
CA THR A 314 -4.80 23.11 -4.54
C THR A 314 -4.22 21.89 -3.79
N ASP A 315 -3.48 21.03 -4.49
CA ASP A 315 -2.84 19.87 -3.84
C ASP A 315 -1.83 20.28 -2.75
N LYS A 316 -1.29 21.50 -2.80
CA LYS A 316 -0.36 22.03 -1.79
C LYS A 316 -1.05 22.23 -0.44
N ASP A 317 -2.34 22.57 -0.45
CA ASP A 317 -3.13 22.85 0.74
C ASP A 317 -3.42 21.57 1.55
N PHE A 318 -3.21 20.38 0.95
CA PHE A 318 -3.31 19.06 1.59
C PHE A 318 -1.94 18.53 2.08
N GLY A 319 -0.89 19.33 2.03
CA GLY A 319 0.45 18.91 2.44
C GLY A 319 0.60 18.79 3.96
N PHE A 320 1.45 17.87 4.42
CA PHE A 320 1.76 17.66 5.86
C PHE A 320 2.43 18.88 6.54
N THR A 321 2.91 19.85 5.76
CA THR A 321 3.50 21.10 6.26
C THR A 321 2.47 22.22 6.40
N SER A 322 1.23 22.01 5.99
CA SER A 322 0.16 22.99 6.09
C SER A 322 -0.21 23.25 7.56
N ASP A 323 -0.64 24.47 7.86
CA ASP A 323 -1.25 24.78 9.15
C ASP A 323 -2.46 23.85 9.35
N PRO A 324 -2.67 23.25 10.54
CA PRO A 324 -3.78 22.34 10.79
C PRO A 324 -5.16 22.93 10.45
N THR A 325 -5.34 24.23 10.65
CA THR A 325 -6.61 24.93 10.33
C THR A 325 -6.78 25.05 8.82
N GLU A 326 -5.71 25.42 8.09
CA GLU A 326 -5.75 25.52 6.62
C GLU A 326 -5.91 24.14 5.98
N LEU A 327 -5.25 23.11 6.53
CA LEU A 327 -5.44 21.73 6.10
C LEU A 327 -6.91 21.30 6.28
N ALA A 328 -7.51 21.54 7.45
CA ALA A 328 -8.92 21.22 7.70
C ALA A 328 -9.84 21.94 6.70
N ARG A 329 -9.60 23.25 6.45
CA ARG A 329 -10.37 24.02 5.46
C ARG A 329 -10.25 23.45 4.04
N ALA A 330 -9.09 22.89 3.67
CA ALA A 330 -8.91 22.26 2.36
C ALA A 330 -9.79 21.01 2.23
N TYR A 331 -9.78 20.11 3.24
CA TYR A 331 -10.67 18.94 3.28
C TYR A 331 -12.14 19.34 3.24
N GLU A 332 -12.56 20.26 4.11
CA GLU A 332 -13.92 20.77 4.22
C GLU A 332 -14.41 21.42 2.92
N SER A 333 -13.53 22.14 2.22
CA SER A 333 -13.81 22.75 0.92
C SER A 333 -14.00 21.71 -0.19
N GLY A 334 -13.17 20.69 -0.23
CA GLY A 334 -13.29 19.56 -1.13
C GLY A 334 -14.57 18.77 -0.89
N TRP A 335 -14.86 18.47 0.37
CA TRP A 335 -16.11 17.82 0.78
C TRP A 335 -17.34 18.57 0.30
N LEU A 336 -17.43 19.90 0.56
CA LEU A 336 -18.56 20.72 0.12
C LEU A 336 -18.67 20.82 -1.40
N ALA A 337 -17.56 20.77 -2.14
CA ALA A 337 -17.60 20.73 -3.60
C ALA A 337 -18.22 19.41 -4.10
N CYS A 338 -17.80 18.27 -3.56
CA CYS A 338 -18.37 16.97 -3.90
C CYS A 338 -19.84 16.86 -3.46
N ARG A 339 -20.17 17.35 -2.26
CA ARG A 339 -21.54 17.41 -1.77
C ARG A 339 -22.44 18.27 -2.66
N MET A 340 -21.99 19.45 -3.07
CA MET A 340 -22.71 20.29 -4.02
C MET A 340 -23.01 19.56 -5.34
N ILE A 341 -22.01 18.85 -5.89
CA ILE A 341 -22.24 18.08 -7.12
C ILE A 341 -23.30 17.00 -6.89
N ALA A 342 -23.18 16.26 -5.79
CA ALA A 342 -24.12 15.19 -5.47
C ALA A 342 -25.54 15.69 -5.26
N GLU A 343 -25.73 16.83 -4.59
CA GLU A 343 -27.05 17.42 -4.33
C GLU A 343 -27.69 18.04 -5.58
N GLN A 344 -26.91 18.67 -6.46
CA GLN A 344 -27.44 19.39 -7.63
C GLN A 344 -27.56 18.54 -8.88
N TRP A 345 -26.72 17.51 -9.05
CA TRP A 345 -26.72 16.63 -10.24
C TRP A 345 -26.92 15.15 -9.91
N GLY A 346 -26.92 14.80 -8.62
CA GLY A 346 -27.05 13.41 -8.16
C GLY A 346 -25.72 12.72 -7.96
N ALA A 347 -25.68 11.75 -7.03
CA ALA A 347 -24.50 10.97 -6.67
C ALA A 347 -23.85 10.25 -7.88
N ALA A 348 -24.67 9.72 -8.79
CA ALA A 348 -24.17 9.07 -10.00
C ALA A 348 -23.38 10.03 -10.92
N ARG A 349 -23.77 11.32 -10.96
CA ARG A 349 -23.04 12.33 -11.71
C ARG A 349 -21.73 12.71 -11.03
N LEU A 350 -21.68 12.76 -9.71
CA LEU A 350 -20.43 12.95 -8.97
C LEU A 350 -19.45 11.81 -9.25
N ALA A 351 -19.88 10.56 -9.18
CA ALA A 351 -19.04 9.41 -9.51
C ALA A 351 -18.58 9.43 -10.98
N ALA A 352 -19.47 9.80 -11.93
CA ALA A 352 -19.13 9.98 -13.33
C ALA A 352 -18.12 11.09 -13.55
N PHE A 353 -18.24 12.20 -12.82
CA PHE A 353 -17.27 13.31 -12.85
C PHE A 353 -15.89 12.88 -12.37
N TYR A 354 -15.83 12.18 -11.23
CA TYR A 354 -14.58 11.62 -10.70
C TYR A 354 -13.88 10.73 -11.74
N ARG A 355 -14.61 9.75 -12.30
CA ARG A 355 -14.10 8.84 -13.33
C ARG A 355 -13.64 9.60 -14.56
N ALA A 356 -14.39 10.63 -14.98
CA ALA A 356 -14.06 11.44 -16.15
C ALA A 356 -12.74 12.21 -15.98
N VAL A 357 -12.42 12.70 -14.78
CA VAL A 357 -11.12 13.29 -14.46
C VAL A 357 -10.04 12.22 -14.51
N GLY A 358 -10.26 11.07 -13.90
CA GLY A 358 -9.33 9.94 -13.82
C GLY A 358 -9.06 9.22 -15.16
N THR A 359 -9.81 9.52 -16.24
CA THR A 359 -9.45 9.03 -17.58
C THR A 359 -8.18 9.66 -18.14
N ARG A 360 -7.74 10.78 -17.59
CA ARG A 360 -6.51 11.46 -17.94
C ARG A 360 -5.37 11.01 -17.04
N THR A 361 -4.17 10.98 -17.56
CA THR A 361 -2.95 10.67 -16.80
C THR A 361 -2.21 11.92 -16.32
N THR A 362 -2.59 13.11 -16.84
CA THR A 362 -1.98 14.40 -16.51
C THR A 362 -3.06 15.42 -16.13
N ARG A 363 -2.70 16.35 -15.22
CA ARG A 363 -3.59 17.34 -14.62
C ARG A 363 -4.16 18.40 -15.61
N PRO A 364 -3.37 19.01 -16.52
CA PRO A 364 -3.85 20.11 -17.34
C PRO A 364 -5.09 19.76 -18.15
N GLY A 365 -6.17 20.57 -17.97
CA GLY A 365 -7.44 20.42 -18.69
C GLY A 365 -8.31 19.22 -18.28
N ALA A 366 -7.87 18.38 -17.32
CA ALA A 366 -8.61 17.19 -16.92
C ALA A 366 -9.93 17.55 -16.23
N VAL A 367 -9.86 18.42 -15.24
CA VAL A 367 -11.05 18.90 -14.49
C VAL A 367 -11.95 19.73 -15.40
N GLU A 368 -11.41 20.66 -16.18
CA GLU A 368 -12.16 21.48 -17.12
C GLU A 368 -12.95 20.64 -18.12
N SER A 369 -12.30 19.68 -18.77
CA SER A 369 -12.94 18.75 -19.70
C SER A 369 -14.06 17.93 -19.04
N ALA A 370 -13.84 17.49 -17.80
CA ALA A 370 -14.84 16.73 -17.04
C ALA A 370 -16.02 17.61 -16.61
N LEU A 371 -15.79 18.86 -16.17
CA LEU A 371 -16.82 19.83 -15.85
C LEU A 371 -17.75 20.08 -17.05
N HIS A 372 -17.16 20.35 -18.21
CA HIS A 372 -17.94 20.55 -19.44
C HIS A 372 -18.76 19.31 -19.82
N ARG A 373 -18.12 18.15 -19.85
CA ARG A 373 -18.74 16.91 -20.36
C ARG A 373 -19.79 16.35 -19.42
N VAL A 374 -19.58 16.41 -18.10
CA VAL A 374 -20.43 15.72 -17.12
C VAL A 374 -21.44 16.66 -16.48
N LEU A 375 -21.02 17.91 -16.17
CA LEU A 375 -21.85 18.87 -15.43
C LEU A 375 -22.36 20.02 -16.29
N GLY A 376 -21.84 20.20 -17.53
CA GLY A 376 -22.21 21.28 -18.41
C GLY A 376 -21.72 22.67 -17.95
N LEU A 377 -20.62 22.72 -17.19
CA LEU A 377 -20.09 23.94 -16.58
C LEU A 377 -18.69 24.29 -17.07
N THR A 378 -18.38 25.58 -17.10
CA THR A 378 -17.00 26.07 -17.15
C THR A 378 -16.40 26.06 -15.74
N PRO A 379 -15.05 26.08 -15.58
CA PRO A 379 -14.39 26.21 -14.28
C PRO A 379 -14.87 27.42 -13.46
N ASP A 380 -15.02 28.59 -14.09
CA ASP A 380 -15.48 29.81 -13.43
C ASP A 380 -16.93 29.69 -12.96
N ALA A 381 -17.80 29.11 -13.78
CA ALA A 381 -19.20 28.87 -13.41
C ALA A 381 -19.29 27.86 -12.26
N PHE A 382 -18.45 26.83 -12.25
CA PHE A 382 -18.37 25.86 -11.14
C PHE A 382 -17.90 26.54 -9.86
N THR A 383 -16.80 27.32 -9.90
CA THR A 383 -16.27 28.02 -8.74
C THR A 383 -17.29 29.01 -8.16
N THR A 384 -17.94 29.82 -9.02
CA THR A 384 -19.00 30.75 -8.58
C THR A 384 -20.15 30.02 -7.91
N ARG A 385 -20.57 28.88 -8.45
CA ARG A 385 -21.67 28.07 -7.89
C ARG A 385 -21.28 27.44 -6.56
N TRP A 386 -20.05 26.93 -6.46
CA TRP A 386 -19.49 26.39 -5.24
C TRP A 386 -19.39 27.45 -4.13
N GLN A 387 -18.91 28.66 -4.42
CA GLN A 387 -18.87 29.76 -3.45
C GLN A 387 -20.26 30.13 -2.91
N LYS A 388 -21.27 30.20 -3.79
CA LYS A 388 -22.67 30.43 -3.38
C LYS A 388 -23.17 29.30 -2.48
N TYR A 389 -22.83 28.04 -2.83
CA TYR A 389 -23.21 26.88 -2.04
C TYR A 389 -22.54 26.90 -0.66
N VAL A 390 -21.23 27.17 -0.58
CA VAL A 390 -20.51 27.31 0.70
C VAL A 390 -21.14 28.36 1.59
N LYS A 391 -21.46 29.55 1.06
CA LYS A 391 -22.16 30.59 1.80
C LYS A 391 -23.51 30.14 2.31
N ALA A 392 -24.30 29.46 1.50
CA ALA A 392 -25.62 29.00 1.87
C ALA A 392 -25.63 27.88 2.92
N GLN A 393 -24.56 27.08 2.97
CA GLN A 393 -24.45 25.94 3.91
C GLN A 393 -23.83 26.34 5.26
N LEU A 394 -22.98 27.38 5.28
CA LEU A 394 -22.13 27.72 6.43
C LEU A 394 -22.33 29.16 6.95
N GLY A 395 -22.99 30.03 6.19
CA GLY A 395 -23.24 31.45 6.49
C GLY A 395 -24.57 31.78 7.17
#